data_10d702d4bb217160a8ca5367c6fc014c
#
_entry.id   10d702d4bb217160a8ca5367c6fc014c
#
_cell.length_a   1.000
_cell.length_b   1.000
_cell.length_c   1.000
_cell.angle_alpha   90.00
_cell.angle_beta   90.00
_cell.angle_gamma   90.00
#
_symmetry.space_group_name_H-M   'P 1'
#
loop_
_entity.id
_entity.type
_entity.pdbx_description
1 polymer ?
#
loop_
_entity_poly.entity_id
_entity_poly.type
_entity_poly.pdbx_seq_one_letter_code
_entity_poly.pdbx_strand_id
1 'polypeptide(L)'
;MMIRQIAPADQEQLFLLEEELHDNEGKEHRATIKEALGSKKAISLLAEQGGDIVAYLLATEGQHVKGDLIVLRLAVRPAFQGHGYGAILIAALKDVAVQKEKKAIWIDCSEDLLSYFAQQGFRD
;
A
#
# COMPACT_ATOMS: atom_id res chain seq x y z
N MET A 1 -13.66 0.67 -11.51
CA MET A 1 -12.48 0.77 -10.61
C MET A 1 -11.22 0.99 -11.43
N MET A 2 -10.34 1.83 -10.96
CA MET A 2 -9.07 2.12 -11.60
C MET A 2 -7.93 1.99 -10.60
N ILE A 3 -6.85 1.29 -10.98
CA ILE A 3 -5.60 1.25 -10.20
C ILE A 3 -4.59 2.13 -10.93
N ARG A 4 -3.97 3.05 -10.22
CA ARG A 4 -2.94 3.93 -10.79
C ARG A 4 -1.89 4.32 -9.77
N GLN A 5 -0.81 4.93 -10.25
CA GLN A 5 0.19 5.52 -9.37
C GLN A 5 -0.38 6.71 -8.61
N ILE A 6 0.11 6.91 -7.39
CA ILE A 6 -0.24 8.07 -6.60
C ILE A 6 0.55 9.28 -7.13
N ALA A 7 -0.16 10.39 -7.35
CA ALA A 7 0.47 11.66 -7.73
C ALA A 7 0.56 12.57 -6.50
N PRO A 8 1.47 13.57 -6.49
CA PRO A 8 1.55 14.51 -5.37
C PRO A 8 0.24 15.20 -5.05
N ALA A 9 -0.60 15.45 -6.05
CA ALA A 9 -1.91 16.07 -5.87
C ALA A 9 -2.88 15.20 -5.06
N ASP A 10 -2.62 13.90 -4.92
CA ASP A 10 -3.48 12.99 -4.17
C ASP A 10 -3.23 13.03 -2.66
N GLN A 11 -2.16 13.67 -2.19
CA GLN A 11 -1.72 13.62 -0.80
C GLN A 11 -2.82 13.97 0.20
N GLU A 12 -3.55 15.05 -0.06
CA GLU A 12 -4.62 15.48 0.85
C GLU A 12 -5.72 14.44 1.00
N GLN A 13 -6.11 13.79 -0.09
CA GLN A 13 -7.12 12.73 -0.03
C GLN A 13 -6.63 11.51 0.72
N LEU A 14 -5.34 11.18 0.63
CA LEU A 14 -4.76 10.08 1.40
C LEU A 14 -4.75 10.40 2.89
N PHE A 15 -4.47 11.65 3.26
CA PHE A 15 -4.52 12.09 4.65
C PHE A 15 -5.95 11.97 5.20
N LEU A 16 -6.96 12.36 4.41
CA LEU A 16 -8.35 12.23 4.80
C LEU A 16 -8.77 10.77 4.96
N LEU A 17 -8.27 9.89 4.10
CA LEU A 17 -8.53 8.46 4.20
C LEU A 17 -7.97 7.92 5.53
N GLU A 18 -6.76 8.31 5.92
CA GLU A 18 -6.17 7.89 7.18
C GLU A 18 -6.96 8.41 8.38
N GLU A 19 -7.51 9.61 8.30
CA GLU A 19 -8.36 10.14 9.37
C GLU A 19 -9.63 9.28 9.55
N GLU A 20 -10.20 8.79 8.48
CA GLU A 20 -11.38 7.91 8.53
C GLU A 20 -11.10 6.59 9.24
N LEU A 21 -9.87 6.12 9.21
CA LEU A 21 -9.50 4.85 9.85
C LEU A 21 -9.39 4.95 11.36
N HIS A 22 -9.43 6.18 11.91
CA HIS A 22 -9.32 6.42 13.37
C HIS A 22 -8.12 5.75 14.01
N ASP A 23 -7.01 5.71 13.28
CA ASP A 23 -5.78 5.07 13.71
C ASP A 23 -4.96 6.02 14.56
N ASN A 24 -4.48 5.57 15.71
CA ASN A 24 -3.62 6.36 16.61
C ASN A 24 -2.28 6.72 15.97
N GLU A 25 -1.91 6.04 14.89
CA GLU A 25 -0.65 6.24 14.16
C GLU A 25 -0.78 7.23 12.99
N GLY A 26 -1.81 8.07 12.98
CA GLY A 26 -2.08 8.97 11.86
C GLY A 26 -0.90 9.86 11.48
N LYS A 27 -0.13 10.36 12.45
CA LYS A 27 1.06 11.17 12.18
C LYS A 27 2.15 10.38 11.48
N GLU A 28 2.35 9.12 11.88
CA GLU A 28 3.34 8.24 11.27
C GLU A 28 2.94 7.91 9.84
N HIS A 29 1.66 7.67 9.60
CA HIS A 29 1.16 7.37 8.27
C HIS A 29 1.31 8.58 7.33
N ARG A 30 1.07 9.80 7.82
CA ARG A 30 1.28 11.02 7.04
C ARG A 30 2.75 11.19 6.67
N ALA A 31 3.65 10.97 7.60
CA ALA A 31 5.08 11.04 7.36
C ALA A 31 5.50 9.99 6.31
N THR A 32 4.98 8.77 6.42
CA THR A 32 5.24 7.70 5.47
C THR A 32 4.77 8.09 4.06
N ILE A 33 3.57 8.66 3.95
CA ILE A 33 3.03 9.13 2.67
C ILE A 33 3.94 10.18 2.05
N LYS A 34 4.32 11.21 2.82
CA LYS A 34 5.18 12.29 2.34
C LYS A 34 6.53 11.78 1.87
N GLU A 35 7.14 10.91 2.66
CA GLU A 35 8.44 10.33 2.34
C GLU A 35 8.37 9.48 1.07
N ALA A 36 7.36 8.62 0.96
CA ALA A 36 7.17 7.77 -0.21
C ALA A 36 6.95 8.59 -1.48
N LEU A 37 6.13 9.64 -1.43
CA LEU A 37 5.86 10.48 -2.60
C LEU A 37 7.09 11.26 -3.05
N GLY A 38 8.04 11.51 -2.16
CA GLY A 38 9.29 12.19 -2.48
C GLY A 38 10.42 11.26 -2.88
N SER A 39 10.23 9.95 -2.88
CA SER A 39 11.29 8.97 -3.13
C SER A 39 11.16 8.32 -4.49
N LYS A 40 12.27 8.25 -5.23
CA LYS A 40 12.33 7.54 -6.51
C LYS A 40 12.32 6.02 -6.35
N LYS A 41 12.60 5.52 -5.15
CA LYS A 41 12.65 4.09 -4.84
C LYS A 41 11.30 3.55 -4.37
N ALA A 42 10.34 4.44 -4.16
CA ALA A 42 9.02 4.05 -3.70
C ALA A 42 8.12 3.63 -4.86
N ILE A 43 7.25 2.68 -4.56
CA ILE A 43 6.15 2.28 -5.42
C ILE A 43 4.88 2.68 -4.69
N SER A 44 4.06 3.49 -5.33
CA SER A 44 2.84 4.00 -4.72
C SER A 44 1.67 3.77 -5.66
N LEU A 45 0.67 3.06 -5.16
CA LEU A 45 -0.50 2.67 -5.94
C LEU A 45 -1.77 3.06 -5.19
N LEU A 46 -2.80 3.43 -5.93
CA LEU A 46 -4.11 3.67 -5.33
C LEU A 46 -5.20 3.03 -6.17
N ALA A 47 -6.35 2.82 -5.54
CA ALA A 47 -7.56 2.37 -6.20
C ALA A 47 -8.60 3.49 -6.13
N GLU A 48 -9.17 3.82 -7.28
CA GLU A 48 -10.28 4.78 -7.40
C GLU A 48 -11.56 4.06 -7.75
N GLN A 49 -12.65 4.54 -7.17
CA GLN A 49 -13.99 4.09 -7.49
C GLN A 49 -14.89 5.32 -7.56
N GLY A 50 -15.48 5.56 -8.74
CA GLY A 50 -16.36 6.72 -8.94
C GLY A 50 -15.68 8.06 -8.71
N GLY A 51 -14.37 8.16 -8.97
CA GLY A 51 -13.61 9.39 -8.78
C GLY A 51 -13.03 9.58 -7.38
N ASP A 52 -13.37 8.69 -6.44
CA ASP A 52 -12.85 8.75 -5.07
C ASP A 52 -11.75 7.73 -4.85
N ILE A 53 -10.74 8.09 -4.06
CA ILE A 53 -9.70 7.17 -3.65
C ILE A 53 -10.25 6.32 -2.51
N VAL A 54 -10.31 5.00 -2.73
CA VAL A 54 -10.89 4.07 -1.75
C VAL A 54 -9.84 3.22 -1.03
N ALA A 55 -8.64 3.12 -1.58
CA ALA A 55 -7.55 2.34 -0.99
C ALA A 55 -6.21 2.79 -1.56
N TYR A 56 -5.13 2.53 -0.83
CA TYR A 56 -3.80 2.79 -1.36
C TYR A 56 -2.75 1.86 -0.76
N LEU A 57 -1.64 1.74 -1.46
CA LEU A 57 -0.51 0.92 -1.05
C LEU A 57 0.79 1.69 -1.29
N LEU A 58 1.66 1.70 -0.30
CA LEU A 58 3.01 2.24 -0.41
C LEU A 58 4.01 1.11 -0.17
N ALA A 59 5.03 1.04 -1.02
CA ALA A 59 6.13 0.10 -0.89
C ALA A 59 7.43 0.82 -1.27
N THR A 60 8.55 0.27 -0.85
CA THR A 60 9.86 0.79 -1.22
C THR A 60 10.83 -0.35 -1.47
N GLU A 61 11.93 -0.03 -2.17
CA GLU A 61 13.01 -0.99 -2.33
C GLU A 61 13.71 -1.21 -0.99
N GLY A 62 14.05 -2.46 -0.71
CA GLY A 62 14.73 -2.82 0.52
C GLY A 62 16.13 -2.24 0.58
N GLN A 63 16.51 -1.69 1.75
CA GLN A 63 17.83 -1.08 1.94
C GLN A 63 18.92 -2.12 2.19
N HIS A 64 18.55 -3.24 2.79
CA HIS A 64 19.52 -4.25 3.24
C HIS A 64 19.59 -5.45 2.31
N VAL A 65 18.55 -5.73 1.54
CA VAL A 65 18.50 -6.84 0.61
C VAL A 65 18.12 -6.29 -0.76
N LYS A 66 19.08 -6.23 -1.66
CA LYS A 66 18.81 -5.80 -3.04
C LYS A 66 17.87 -6.79 -3.72
N GLY A 67 16.93 -6.28 -4.46
CA GLY A 67 15.97 -7.10 -5.18
C GLY A 67 14.68 -7.38 -4.43
N ASP A 68 14.50 -6.80 -3.25
CA ASP A 68 13.29 -6.96 -2.47
C ASP A 68 12.48 -5.67 -2.42
N LEU A 69 11.18 -5.81 -2.21
CA LEU A 69 10.28 -4.70 -1.90
C LEU A 69 9.74 -4.88 -0.49
N ILE A 70 9.52 -3.77 0.18
CA ILE A 70 8.93 -3.75 1.53
C ILE A 70 7.65 -2.93 1.46
N VAL A 71 6.54 -3.52 1.88
CA VAL A 71 5.26 -2.79 1.98
C VAL A 71 5.31 -1.92 3.24
N LEU A 72 5.12 -0.63 3.07
CA LEU A 72 5.13 0.35 4.16
C LEU A 72 3.73 0.62 4.68
N ARG A 73 2.73 0.60 3.81
CA ARG A 73 1.35 0.86 4.20
C ARG A 73 0.38 0.27 3.17
N LEU A 74 -0.66 -0.36 3.66
CA LEU A 74 -1.81 -0.78 2.88
C LEU A 74 -3.05 -0.36 3.66
N ALA A 75 -3.87 0.49 3.07
CA ALA A 75 -5.05 1.02 3.74
C ALA A 75 -6.26 1.01 2.81
N VAL A 76 -7.42 0.66 3.36
CA VAL A 76 -8.69 0.64 2.63
C VAL A 76 -9.70 1.43 3.45
N ARG A 77 -10.45 2.35 2.81
CA ARG A 77 -11.51 3.10 3.50
C ARG A 77 -12.47 2.14 4.19
N PRO A 78 -12.95 2.47 5.39
CA PRO A 78 -13.84 1.56 6.14
C PRO A 78 -15.04 1.08 5.33
N ALA A 79 -15.68 1.95 4.56
CA ALA A 79 -16.85 1.59 3.75
C ALA A 79 -16.53 0.61 2.61
N PHE A 80 -15.27 0.46 2.26
CA PHE A 80 -14.82 -0.38 1.14
C PHE A 80 -14.04 -1.62 1.59
N GLN A 81 -13.87 -1.81 2.89
CA GLN A 81 -13.21 -3.00 3.43
C GLN A 81 -14.07 -4.25 3.17
N GLY A 82 -13.41 -5.39 2.98
CA GLY A 82 -14.10 -6.64 2.69
C GLY A 82 -14.54 -6.82 1.25
N HIS A 83 -14.16 -5.91 0.34
CA HIS A 83 -14.52 -5.96 -1.08
C HIS A 83 -13.36 -6.32 -2.01
N GLY A 84 -12.22 -6.70 -1.46
CA GLY A 84 -11.09 -7.17 -2.25
C GLY A 84 -10.12 -6.09 -2.75
N TYR A 85 -10.27 -4.84 -2.34
CA TYR A 85 -9.37 -3.76 -2.80
C TYR A 85 -7.94 -3.98 -2.35
N GLY A 86 -7.73 -4.42 -1.11
CA GLY A 86 -6.39 -4.74 -0.61
C GLY A 86 -5.72 -5.82 -1.44
N ALA A 87 -6.45 -6.89 -1.75
CA ALA A 87 -5.94 -8.00 -2.56
C ALA A 87 -5.57 -7.53 -3.98
N ILE A 88 -6.39 -6.66 -4.57
CA ILE A 88 -6.13 -6.11 -5.90
C ILE A 88 -4.85 -5.27 -5.90
N LEU A 89 -4.65 -4.43 -4.89
CA LEU A 89 -3.44 -3.62 -4.77
C LEU A 89 -2.19 -4.49 -4.55
N ILE A 90 -2.30 -5.55 -3.77
CA ILE A 90 -1.20 -6.50 -3.57
C ILE A 90 -0.87 -7.20 -4.90
N ALA A 91 -1.88 -7.60 -5.66
CA ALA A 91 -1.67 -8.23 -6.97
C ALA A 91 -0.97 -7.26 -7.93
N ALA A 92 -1.37 -5.99 -7.93
CA ALA A 92 -0.72 -4.96 -8.74
C ALA A 92 0.75 -4.78 -8.33
N LEU A 93 1.03 -4.80 -7.02
CA LEU A 93 2.40 -4.71 -6.53
C LEU A 93 3.23 -5.92 -6.99
N LYS A 94 2.66 -7.12 -6.98
CA LYS A 94 3.34 -8.31 -7.47
C LYS A 94 3.71 -8.18 -8.95
N ASP A 95 2.83 -7.61 -9.76
CA ASP A 95 3.12 -7.36 -11.19
C ASP A 95 4.29 -6.38 -11.34
N VAL A 96 4.30 -5.31 -10.55
CA VAL A 96 5.41 -4.34 -10.54
C VAL A 96 6.71 -5.04 -10.13
N ALA A 97 6.65 -5.89 -9.12
CA ALA A 97 7.82 -6.63 -8.65
C ALA A 97 8.41 -7.51 -9.75
N VAL A 98 7.56 -8.21 -10.50
CA VAL A 98 8.01 -9.04 -11.62
C VAL A 98 8.66 -8.17 -12.69
N GLN A 99 8.04 -7.04 -13.07
CA GLN A 99 8.58 -6.14 -14.08
C GLN A 99 9.93 -5.56 -13.69
N LYS A 100 10.13 -5.30 -12.40
CA LYS A 100 11.38 -4.75 -11.86
C LYS A 100 12.38 -5.83 -11.45
N GLU A 101 12.07 -7.09 -11.71
CA GLU A 101 12.92 -8.23 -11.38
C GLU A 101 13.22 -8.32 -9.88
N LYS A 102 12.25 -7.97 -9.05
CA LYS A 102 12.37 -8.11 -7.59
C LYS A 102 12.14 -9.56 -7.18
N LYS A 103 12.86 -10.01 -6.14
CA LYS A 103 12.84 -11.41 -5.71
C LYS A 103 11.81 -11.71 -4.64
N ALA A 104 11.48 -10.73 -3.81
CA ALA A 104 10.55 -10.93 -2.70
C ALA A 104 9.83 -9.64 -2.35
N ILE A 105 8.66 -9.79 -1.73
CA ILE A 105 7.90 -8.70 -1.14
C ILE A 105 7.73 -9.03 0.33
N TRP A 106 8.12 -8.10 1.19
CA TRP A 106 8.01 -8.24 2.64
C TRP A 106 6.91 -7.33 3.17
N ILE A 107 6.17 -7.82 4.15
CA ILE A 107 5.20 -7.02 4.88
C ILE A 107 5.28 -7.37 6.36
N ASP A 108 5.26 -6.33 7.20
CA ASP A 108 5.17 -6.47 8.63
C ASP A 108 3.70 -6.26 9.03
N CYS A 109 3.12 -7.22 9.71
CA CYS A 109 1.71 -7.16 10.08
C CYS A 109 1.48 -7.77 11.47
N SER A 110 0.35 -7.39 12.10
CA SER A 110 -0.07 -8.00 13.35
C SER A 110 -0.54 -9.45 13.13
N GLU A 111 -0.56 -10.23 14.20
CA GLU A 111 -1.01 -11.63 14.14
C GLU A 111 -2.42 -11.78 13.56
N ASP A 112 -3.30 -10.82 13.83
CA ASP A 112 -4.68 -10.81 13.31
C ASP A 112 -4.74 -10.86 11.79
N LEU A 113 -3.71 -10.33 11.11
CA LEU A 113 -3.68 -10.21 9.66
C LEU A 113 -2.88 -11.31 8.97
N LEU A 114 -2.24 -12.21 9.73
CA LEU A 114 -1.44 -13.28 9.14
C LEU A 114 -2.25 -14.15 8.17
N SER A 115 -3.46 -14.52 8.56
CA SER A 115 -4.33 -15.33 7.73
C SER A 115 -4.71 -14.63 6.43
N TYR A 116 -5.02 -13.33 6.52
CA TYR A 116 -5.33 -12.51 5.35
C TYR A 116 -4.16 -12.49 4.36
N PHE A 117 -2.94 -12.21 4.84
CA PHE A 117 -1.78 -12.15 3.97
C PHE A 117 -1.36 -13.53 3.46
N ALA A 118 -1.57 -14.58 4.25
CA ALA A 118 -1.34 -15.95 3.77
C ALA A 118 -2.21 -16.27 2.55
N GLN A 119 -3.46 -15.82 2.53
CA GLN A 119 -4.34 -15.97 1.38
C GLN A 119 -3.82 -15.21 0.14
N GLN A 120 -3.04 -14.15 0.36
CA GLN A 120 -2.43 -13.38 -0.72
C GLN A 120 -1.07 -13.97 -1.16
N GLY A 121 -0.66 -15.10 -0.61
CA GLY A 121 0.58 -15.77 -0.98
C GLY A 121 1.79 -15.47 -0.12
N PHE A 122 1.62 -14.73 0.97
CA PHE A 122 2.72 -14.45 1.89
C PHE A 122 2.94 -15.62 2.85
N ARG A 123 4.16 -15.78 3.31
CA ARG A 123 4.55 -16.79 4.29
C ARG A 123 5.23 -16.12 5.49
N ASP A 124 5.10 -16.77 6.63
CA ASP A 124 5.85 -16.36 7.83
C ASP A 124 7.36 -16.55 7.64
#